data_55af11e82942a393c4eb4e36a83f9329
#
_entry.id   55af11e82942a393c4eb4e36a83f9329
#
_cell.length_a   1.000
_cell.length_b   1.000
_cell.length_c   1.000
_cell.angle_alpha   90.00
_cell.angle_beta   90.00
_cell.angle_gamma   90.00
#
_symmetry.space_group_name_H-M   'P 1'
#
loop_
_entity.id
_entity.type
_entity.pdbx_description
1 polymer ?
#
loop_
_entity_poly.entity_id
_entity_poly.type
_entity_poly.pdbx_seq_one_letter_code
_entity_poly.pdbx_strand_id
1 'polypeptide(L)'
;MISELSKSSFKQTIFQAFTQCRAKTLTLFEGMDEVTFCHQAHPDFSPVGWHLGHIAYTESLWLLERSAGLPCMFPQYRRLFAADGLPKCDRVKLPNLEEICYYLNTVREKVFDYLEVTDLETEAPLWRFLLQHESQHSEIICFILEMCKLKDKEIGKCGKYNSKFFPSPHHPITPLPLIPTPLGEWGPRVPHHPTSPSPHHPEEMIQIPAGEFEMGNDSPDALDNERPAHRVYLDTYYIDRFPVTCGQYRAFMAAGGYENPQWWSKEGWEWLQTAKITQPLYWHEDLTWDNHPVCGVSYYEAEAYARFVGKRLPTEAEWEKAASWDARTNQRRAYAWGDAQPTPEHCNHDQKMGKTTPVNAYPAGQSPYGLYDTLGNVWEWTATWFDGYKGFQYYPYIGYSQVYFDRQHCVLKGGSWATRPWALRSSFRNWYHPGVQQVLAGFRCAKSENSLDLCCP
;
A
#
# COMPACT_ATOMS: atom_id res chain seq x y z
N MET A 1 18.75 -1.22 36.85
CA MET A 1 18.30 0.15 36.58
C MET A 1 18.28 0.50 35.09
N ILE A 2 19.39 0.43 34.33
CA ILE A 2 19.37 0.76 32.87
C ILE A 2 18.49 -0.19 32.08
N SER A 3 18.45 -1.50 32.39
CA SER A 3 17.60 -2.48 31.70
C SER A 3 16.10 -2.30 31.97
N GLU A 4 15.71 -1.91 33.17
CA GLU A 4 14.29 -1.69 33.54
C GLU A 4 13.73 -0.42 32.94
N LEU A 5 14.52 0.67 32.87
CA LEU A 5 14.15 1.91 32.19
C LEU A 5 13.97 1.69 30.69
N SER A 6 14.80 0.87 30.05
CA SER A 6 14.65 0.55 28.61
C SER A 6 13.42 -0.32 28.34
N LYS A 7 13.10 -1.28 29.21
CA LYS A 7 11.89 -2.10 29.12
C LYS A 7 10.61 -1.27 29.29
N SER A 8 10.57 -0.37 30.25
CA SER A 8 9.47 0.56 30.46
C SER A 8 9.28 1.49 29.25
N SER A 9 10.35 1.98 28.64
CA SER A 9 10.32 2.80 27.43
C SER A 9 9.77 2.02 26.24
N PHE A 10 10.10 0.73 26.08
CA PHE A 10 9.63 -0.09 24.99
C PHE A 10 8.14 -0.45 25.14
N LYS A 11 7.66 -0.81 26.34
CA LYS A 11 6.22 -0.99 26.62
C LYS A 11 5.43 0.27 26.28
N GLN A 12 5.93 1.42 26.68
CA GLN A 12 5.31 2.71 26.36
C GLN A 12 5.23 2.96 24.84
N THR A 13 6.25 2.59 24.10
CA THR A 13 6.27 2.70 22.62
C THR A 13 5.18 1.82 21.99
N ILE A 14 5.06 0.56 22.43
CA ILE A 14 4.01 -0.37 21.95
C ILE A 14 2.61 0.17 22.31
N PHE A 15 2.41 0.61 23.54
CA PHE A 15 1.15 1.21 23.99
C PHE A 15 0.72 2.38 23.10
N GLN A 16 1.63 3.32 22.86
CA GLN A 16 1.38 4.48 22.00
C GLN A 16 1.06 4.08 20.56
N ALA A 17 1.81 3.12 20.00
CA ALA A 17 1.62 2.63 18.65
C ALA A 17 0.22 1.98 18.47
N PHE A 18 -0.17 1.12 19.40
CA PHE A 18 -1.49 0.46 19.41
C PHE A 18 -2.62 1.49 19.57
N THR A 19 -2.45 2.46 20.45
CA THR A 19 -3.42 3.54 20.68
C THR A 19 -3.62 4.38 19.43
N GLN A 20 -2.52 4.83 18.81
CA GLN A 20 -2.56 5.65 17.59
C GLN A 20 -3.13 4.88 16.39
N CYS A 21 -2.73 3.61 16.23
CA CYS A 21 -3.24 2.77 15.16
C CYS A 21 -4.76 2.60 15.25
N ARG A 22 -5.30 2.25 16.44
CA ARG A 22 -6.72 2.10 16.67
C ARG A 22 -7.49 3.41 16.49
N ALA A 23 -7.00 4.50 17.02
CA ALA A 23 -7.64 5.81 16.85
C ALA A 23 -7.84 6.13 15.36
N LYS A 24 -6.83 5.92 14.54
CA LYS A 24 -6.91 6.10 13.09
C LYS A 24 -7.82 5.08 12.40
N THR A 25 -7.88 3.85 12.86
CA THR A 25 -8.83 2.84 12.32
C THR A 25 -10.25 3.31 12.56
N LEU A 26 -10.57 3.79 13.76
CA LEU A 26 -11.92 4.22 14.12
C LEU A 26 -12.36 5.47 13.36
N THR A 27 -11.46 6.38 12.95
CA THR A 27 -11.84 7.54 12.12
C THR A 27 -12.50 7.13 10.79
N LEU A 28 -12.21 5.94 10.26
CA LEU A 28 -12.85 5.42 9.04
C LEU A 28 -14.34 5.11 9.22
N PHE A 29 -14.81 4.98 10.45
CA PHE A 29 -16.19 4.64 10.79
C PHE A 29 -16.99 5.83 11.34
N GLU A 30 -16.39 7.00 11.47
CA GLU A 30 -17.10 8.20 11.95
C GLU A 30 -18.25 8.57 11.01
N GLY A 31 -19.49 8.60 11.52
CA GLY A 31 -20.69 8.90 10.76
C GLY A 31 -21.09 7.85 9.72
N MET A 32 -20.52 6.65 9.75
CA MET A 32 -20.88 5.55 8.87
C MET A 32 -22.27 5.01 9.23
N ASP A 33 -23.11 4.82 8.23
CA ASP A 33 -24.42 4.19 8.40
C ASP A 33 -24.30 2.64 8.44
N GLU A 34 -25.32 2.01 8.99
CA GLU A 34 -25.36 0.55 9.15
C GLU A 34 -25.38 -0.19 7.79
N VAL A 35 -25.96 0.42 6.77
CA VAL A 35 -26.01 -0.17 5.43
C VAL A 35 -24.61 -0.29 4.85
N THR A 36 -23.82 0.78 4.89
CA THR A 36 -22.42 0.78 4.47
C THR A 36 -21.58 -0.15 5.33
N PHE A 37 -21.81 -0.16 6.64
CA PHE A 37 -21.08 -0.99 7.60
C PHE A 37 -21.19 -2.49 7.31
N CYS A 38 -22.38 -2.95 6.93
CA CYS A 38 -22.67 -4.37 6.63
C CYS A 38 -22.55 -4.71 5.12
N HIS A 39 -22.33 -3.73 4.25
CA HIS A 39 -22.35 -3.94 2.80
C HIS A 39 -21.12 -4.70 2.30
N GLN A 40 -21.35 -5.79 1.55
CA GLN A 40 -20.28 -6.44 0.77
C GLN A 40 -20.13 -5.75 -0.59
N ALA A 41 -19.17 -4.85 -0.71
CA ALA A 41 -18.94 -4.08 -1.93
C ALA A 41 -18.49 -4.95 -3.12
N HIS A 42 -17.77 -6.04 -2.87
CA HIS A 42 -17.25 -6.96 -3.88
C HIS A 42 -17.18 -8.38 -3.31
N PRO A 43 -17.42 -9.45 -4.10
CA PRO A 43 -17.37 -10.83 -3.62
C PRO A 43 -16.05 -11.25 -2.96
N ASP A 44 -14.93 -10.67 -3.41
CA ASP A 44 -13.61 -10.97 -2.90
C ASP A 44 -13.27 -10.24 -1.58
N PHE A 45 -14.11 -9.33 -1.12
CA PHE A 45 -13.88 -8.56 0.10
C PHE A 45 -15.03 -8.74 1.08
N SER A 46 -14.70 -8.84 2.37
CA SER A 46 -15.68 -8.83 3.45
C SER A 46 -16.20 -7.40 3.68
N PRO A 47 -17.36 -7.19 4.32
CA PRO A 47 -17.81 -5.86 4.74
C PRO A 47 -16.81 -5.14 5.64
N VAL A 48 -16.81 -3.80 5.63
CA VAL A 48 -15.91 -3.00 6.48
C VAL A 48 -16.09 -3.33 7.97
N GLY A 49 -17.32 -3.55 8.42
CA GLY A 49 -17.61 -3.95 9.80
C GLY A 49 -17.02 -5.31 10.20
N TRP A 50 -16.91 -6.24 9.25
CA TRP A 50 -16.25 -7.51 9.48
C TRP A 50 -14.76 -7.31 9.77
N HIS A 51 -14.09 -6.45 9.01
CA HIS A 51 -12.67 -6.16 9.23
C HIS A 51 -12.43 -5.55 10.61
N LEU A 52 -13.32 -4.67 11.07
CA LEU A 52 -13.23 -4.08 12.40
C LEU A 52 -13.32 -5.15 13.49
N GLY A 53 -14.31 -6.04 13.41
CA GLY A 53 -14.46 -7.16 14.37
C GLY A 53 -13.31 -8.18 14.28
N HIS A 54 -12.77 -8.43 13.09
CA HIS A 54 -11.64 -9.33 12.87
C HIS A 54 -10.35 -8.83 13.54
N ILE A 55 -10.13 -7.52 13.55
CA ILE A 55 -8.99 -6.91 14.27
C ILE A 55 -9.07 -7.26 15.76
N ALA A 56 -10.24 -7.08 16.41
CA ALA A 56 -10.42 -7.45 17.82
C ALA A 56 -10.27 -8.96 18.06
N TYR A 57 -10.84 -9.77 17.17
CA TYR A 57 -10.71 -11.24 17.22
C TYR A 57 -9.25 -11.67 17.19
N THR A 58 -8.45 -11.11 16.30
CA THR A 58 -7.05 -11.47 16.12
C THR A 58 -6.20 -11.06 17.33
N GLU A 59 -6.44 -9.88 17.90
CA GLU A 59 -5.79 -9.46 19.15
C GLU A 59 -6.16 -10.38 20.32
N SER A 60 -7.45 -10.69 20.49
CA SER A 60 -7.93 -11.61 21.54
C SER A 60 -7.29 -12.99 21.41
N LEU A 61 -7.34 -13.56 20.20
CA LEU A 61 -6.80 -14.89 19.95
C LEU A 61 -5.30 -14.99 20.25
N TRP A 62 -4.51 -14.05 19.77
CA TRP A 62 -3.07 -14.17 19.82
C TRP A 62 -2.47 -13.67 21.14
N LEU A 63 -2.90 -12.51 21.64
CA LEU A 63 -2.33 -11.96 22.89
C LEU A 63 -3.00 -12.52 24.13
N LEU A 64 -4.33 -12.63 24.14
CA LEU A 64 -5.02 -13.03 25.36
C LEU A 64 -5.15 -14.56 25.48
N GLU A 65 -5.61 -15.24 24.43
CA GLU A 65 -5.84 -16.69 24.52
C GLU A 65 -4.51 -17.47 24.37
N ARG A 66 -3.67 -17.16 23.36
CA ARG A 66 -2.46 -17.93 23.06
C ARG A 66 -1.27 -17.56 23.92
N SER A 67 -1.00 -16.27 24.12
CA SER A 67 0.14 -15.81 24.91
C SER A 67 -0.17 -15.73 26.40
N ALA A 68 -1.25 -15.02 26.79
CA ALA A 68 -1.61 -14.87 28.21
C ALA A 68 -2.33 -16.09 28.82
N GLY A 69 -2.78 -17.06 27.99
CA GLY A 69 -3.49 -18.26 28.45
C GLY A 69 -4.90 -17.99 29.03
N LEU A 70 -5.50 -16.84 28.67
CA LEU A 70 -6.82 -16.46 29.13
C LEU A 70 -7.93 -17.19 28.35
N PRO A 71 -9.11 -17.40 28.92
CA PRO A 71 -10.24 -17.95 28.19
C PRO A 71 -10.74 -16.95 27.12
N CYS A 72 -11.38 -17.49 26.07
CA CYS A 72 -12.02 -16.67 25.05
C CYS A 72 -13.12 -15.80 25.67
N MET A 73 -12.99 -14.48 25.56
CA MET A 73 -13.92 -13.52 26.19
C MET A 73 -15.25 -13.41 25.43
N PHE A 74 -15.23 -13.58 24.10
CA PHE A 74 -16.42 -13.44 23.24
C PHE A 74 -16.58 -14.66 22.33
N PRO A 75 -16.94 -15.85 22.90
CA PRO A 75 -17.01 -17.09 22.11
C PRO A 75 -18.05 -17.06 20.99
N GLN A 76 -19.09 -16.21 21.09
CA GLN A 76 -20.10 -16.01 20.06
C GLN A 76 -19.52 -15.38 18.77
N TYR A 77 -18.43 -14.63 18.86
CA TYR A 77 -17.80 -13.97 17.72
C TYR A 77 -16.71 -14.80 17.04
N ARG A 78 -16.30 -15.90 17.66
CA ARG A 78 -15.18 -16.73 17.18
C ARG A 78 -15.35 -17.15 15.72
N ARG A 79 -16.51 -17.71 15.37
CA ARG A 79 -16.79 -18.16 14.01
C ARG A 79 -17.01 -17.01 13.04
N LEU A 80 -17.65 -15.93 13.49
CA LEU A 80 -17.97 -14.78 12.62
C LEU A 80 -16.72 -14.04 12.16
N PHE A 81 -15.77 -13.80 13.07
CA PHE A 81 -14.60 -12.99 12.78
C PHE A 81 -13.31 -13.78 12.50
N ALA A 82 -13.31 -15.11 12.56
CA ALA A 82 -12.20 -15.91 12.07
C ALA A 82 -12.12 -15.83 10.54
N ALA A 83 -10.89 -15.74 9.99
CA ALA A 83 -10.67 -15.64 8.55
C ALA A 83 -11.21 -16.85 7.77
N ASP A 84 -11.17 -18.03 8.39
CA ASP A 84 -11.64 -19.32 7.87
C ASP A 84 -13.03 -19.73 8.44
N GLY A 85 -13.65 -18.88 9.24
CA GLY A 85 -14.88 -19.23 9.98
C GLY A 85 -16.14 -19.25 9.13
N LEU A 86 -16.29 -18.30 8.20
CA LEU A 86 -17.44 -18.17 7.30
C LEU A 86 -16.99 -17.76 5.89
N PRO A 87 -17.72 -18.20 4.82
CA PRO A 87 -17.59 -17.62 3.49
C PRO A 87 -17.81 -16.10 3.51
N LYS A 88 -17.17 -15.37 2.63
CA LYS A 88 -17.26 -13.89 2.61
C LYS A 88 -18.69 -13.38 2.42
N CYS A 89 -19.52 -14.06 1.61
CA CYS A 89 -20.93 -13.73 1.41
C CYS A 89 -21.80 -13.88 2.69
N ASP A 90 -21.38 -14.68 3.65
CA ASP A 90 -22.11 -14.89 4.91
C ASP A 90 -21.69 -13.92 6.02
N ARG A 91 -20.64 -13.11 5.78
CA ARG A 91 -20.10 -12.13 6.75
C ARG A 91 -20.87 -10.79 6.79
N VAL A 92 -22.03 -10.73 6.15
CA VAL A 92 -22.89 -9.53 6.10
C VAL A 92 -23.83 -9.37 7.30
N LYS A 93 -24.01 -10.45 8.09
CA LYS A 93 -24.83 -10.43 9.31
C LYS A 93 -23.96 -10.07 10.51
N LEU A 94 -23.71 -8.78 10.66
CA LEU A 94 -22.81 -8.26 11.69
C LEU A 94 -23.60 -7.69 12.87
N PRO A 95 -23.03 -7.71 14.10
CA PRO A 95 -23.46 -6.82 15.17
C PRO A 95 -23.36 -5.36 14.71
N ASN A 96 -24.13 -4.47 15.31
CA ASN A 96 -24.05 -3.05 14.97
C ASN A 96 -22.69 -2.45 15.36
N LEU A 97 -22.39 -1.23 14.86
CA LEU A 97 -21.10 -0.58 15.08
C LEU A 97 -20.80 -0.36 16.57
N GLU A 98 -21.81 -0.01 17.38
CA GLU A 98 -21.63 0.23 18.82
C GLU A 98 -21.20 -1.06 19.55
N GLU A 99 -21.83 -2.18 19.23
CA GLU A 99 -21.51 -3.49 19.79
C GLU A 99 -20.10 -3.95 19.38
N ILE A 100 -19.70 -3.72 18.13
CA ILE A 100 -18.34 -4.04 17.68
C ILE A 100 -17.31 -3.09 18.33
N CYS A 101 -17.61 -1.82 18.52
CA CYS A 101 -16.75 -0.89 19.26
C CYS A 101 -16.60 -1.31 20.72
N TYR A 102 -17.67 -1.77 21.36
CA TYR A 102 -17.60 -2.33 22.71
C TYR A 102 -16.67 -3.56 22.75
N TYR A 103 -16.81 -4.47 21.77
CA TYR A 103 -15.92 -5.65 21.65
C TYR A 103 -14.45 -5.22 21.50
N LEU A 104 -14.14 -4.29 20.58
CA LEU A 104 -12.79 -3.79 20.35
C LEU A 104 -12.18 -3.17 21.62
N ASN A 105 -12.94 -2.33 22.32
CA ASN A 105 -12.46 -1.62 23.50
C ASN A 105 -12.22 -2.60 24.66
N THR A 106 -13.13 -3.53 24.88
CA THR A 106 -13.00 -4.53 25.94
C THR A 106 -11.76 -5.43 25.72
N VAL A 107 -11.54 -5.88 24.47
CA VAL A 107 -10.33 -6.65 24.14
C VAL A 107 -9.09 -5.80 24.34
N ARG A 108 -9.08 -4.55 23.88
CA ARG A 108 -7.92 -3.65 23.96
C ARG A 108 -7.55 -3.31 25.42
N GLU A 109 -8.52 -3.12 26.29
CA GLU A 109 -8.25 -2.94 27.73
C GLU A 109 -7.50 -4.13 28.31
N LYS A 110 -7.95 -5.34 28.01
CA LYS A 110 -7.28 -6.59 28.47
C LYS A 110 -5.91 -6.79 27.81
N VAL A 111 -5.75 -6.41 26.56
CA VAL A 111 -4.45 -6.42 25.87
C VAL A 111 -3.48 -5.48 26.58
N PHE A 112 -3.91 -4.30 27.01
CA PHE A 112 -3.06 -3.37 27.76
C PHE A 112 -2.77 -3.86 29.19
N ASP A 113 -3.74 -4.49 29.87
CA ASP A 113 -3.46 -5.17 31.15
C ASP A 113 -2.36 -6.22 30.98
N TYR A 114 -2.40 -7.00 29.90
CA TYR A 114 -1.37 -8.01 29.58
C TYR A 114 -0.03 -7.37 29.20
N LEU A 115 0.00 -6.23 28.52
CA LEU A 115 1.23 -5.50 28.17
C LEU A 115 2.05 -5.14 29.42
N GLU A 116 1.42 -4.84 30.54
CA GLU A 116 2.11 -4.49 31.80
C GLU A 116 2.92 -5.66 32.36
N VAL A 117 2.46 -6.89 32.14
CA VAL A 117 3.07 -8.09 32.74
C VAL A 117 3.89 -8.95 31.76
N THR A 118 3.67 -8.78 30.44
CA THR A 118 4.33 -9.59 29.41
C THR A 118 5.85 -9.32 29.32
N ASP A 119 6.58 -10.35 28.89
CA ASP A 119 8.01 -10.24 28.55
C ASP A 119 8.17 -9.88 27.05
N LEU A 120 8.33 -8.59 26.78
CA LEU A 120 8.52 -8.09 25.40
C LEU A 120 9.87 -8.48 24.77
N GLU A 121 10.83 -9.06 25.52
CA GLU A 121 12.05 -9.59 24.90
C GLU A 121 11.72 -10.78 23.99
N THR A 122 10.76 -11.60 24.39
CA THR A 122 10.33 -12.79 23.65
C THR A 122 9.09 -12.53 22.77
N GLU A 123 8.16 -11.68 23.21
CA GLU A 123 6.87 -11.51 22.54
C GLU A 123 6.80 -10.30 21.58
N ALA A 124 7.79 -9.42 21.53
CA ALA A 124 7.79 -8.27 20.65
C ALA A 124 7.42 -8.57 19.17
N PRO A 125 7.85 -9.69 18.57
CA PRO A 125 7.45 -10.01 17.19
C PRO A 125 5.94 -10.15 17.02
N LEU A 126 5.23 -10.74 17.99
CA LEU A 126 3.77 -10.89 17.95
C LEU A 126 3.04 -9.54 18.06
N TRP A 127 3.49 -8.68 18.98
CA TRP A 127 2.94 -7.35 19.14
C TRP A 127 3.11 -6.51 17.86
N ARG A 128 4.30 -6.57 17.25
CA ARG A 128 4.60 -5.89 15.97
C ARG A 128 3.76 -6.45 14.82
N PHE A 129 3.60 -7.77 14.75
CA PHE A 129 2.72 -8.43 13.79
C PHE A 129 1.28 -7.89 13.88
N LEU A 130 0.70 -7.83 15.09
CA LEU A 130 -0.68 -7.38 15.29
C LEU A 130 -0.89 -5.90 14.94
N LEU A 131 0.09 -5.06 15.24
CA LEU A 131 0.07 -3.66 14.81
C LEU A 131 0.05 -3.52 13.28
N GLN A 132 0.86 -4.32 12.59
CA GLN A 132 0.88 -4.36 11.13
C GLN A 132 -0.39 -4.99 10.56
N HIS A 133 -0.94 -6.02 11.22
CA HIS A 133 -2.21 -6.63 10.86
C HIS A 133 -3.37 -5.62 10.90
N GLU A 134 -3.52 -4.86 11.98
CA GLU A 134 -4.52 -3.78 12.04
C GLU A 134 -4.28 -2.73 10.94
N SER A 135 -3.02 -2.40 10.65
CA SER A 135 -2.66 -1.44 9.59
C SER A 135 -3.09 -1.94 8.20
N GLN A 136 -2.87 -3.21 7.89
CA GLN A 136 -3.29 -3.83 6.63
C GLN A 136 -4.82 -3.86 6.50
N HIS A 137 -5.54 -4.26 7.56
CA HIS A 137 -7.00 -4.25 7.57
C HIS A 137 -7.59 -2.85 7.43
N SER A 138 -6.94 -1.85 8.01
CA SER A 138 -7.31 -0.44 7.81
C SER A 138 -7.19 0.00 6.34
N GLU A 139 -6.17 -0.44 5.63
CA GLU A 139 -6.01 -0.19 4.20
C GLU A 139 -7.08 -0.93 3.37
N ILE A 140 -7.40 -2.19 3.70
CA ILE A 140 -8.48 -2.93 3.04
C ILE A 140 -9.83 -2.23 3.23
N ILE A 141 -10.11 -1.68 4.41
CA ILE A 141 -11.29 -0.85 4.65
C ILE A 141 -11.32 0.35 3.68
N CYS A 142 -10.19 1.01 3.44
CA CYS A 142 -10.11 2.10 2.46
C CYS A 142 -10.46 1.63 1.04
N PHE A 143 -9.98 0.47 0.59
CA PHE A 143 -10.35 -0.08 -0.72
C PHE A 143 -11.86 -0.27 -0.85
N ILE A 144 -12.48 -0.85 0.20
CA ILE A 144 -13.92 -1.11 0.21
C ILE A 144 -14.71 0.20 0.17
N LEU A 145 -14.30 1.20 0.94
CA LEU A 145 -14.95 2.51 0.94
C LEU A 145 -14.81 3.23 -0.41
N GLU A 146 -13.66 3.12 -1.09
CA GLU A 146 -13.51 3.65 -2.46
C GLU A 146 -14.44 2.95 -3.44
N MET A 147 -14.59 1.62 -3.37
CA MET A 147 -15.55 0.87 -4.19
C MET A 147 -17.00 1.28 -3.91
N CYS A 148 -17.37 1.52 -2.66
CA CYS A 148 -18.72 2.03 -2.32
C CYS A 148 -18.98 3.40 -2.96
N LYS A 149 -18.01 4.31 -2.92
CA LYS A 149 -18.13 5.65 -3.55
C LYS A 149 -18.34 5.56 -5.07
N LEU A 150 -17.70 4.61 -5.76
CA LEU A 150 -17.89 4.41 -7.20
C LEU A 150 -19.32 3.96 -7.51
N LYS A 151 -19.84 2.98 -6.76
CA LYS A 151 -21.24 2.51 -6.93
C LYS A 151 -22.26 3.60 -6.67
N ASP A 152 -22.06 4.44 -5.67
CA ASP A 152 -22.96 5.56 -5.37
C ASP A 152 -22.99 6.59 -6.50
N LYS A 153 -21.86 6.84 -7.17
CA LYS A 153 -21.79 7.70 -8.36
C LYS A 153 -22.58 7.09 -9.53
N GLU A 154 -22.45 5.80 -9.80
CA GLU A 154 -23.17 5.10 -10.88
C GLU A 154 -24.70 5.09 -10.68
N ILE A 155 -25.15 4.97 -9.44
CA ILE A 155 -26.59 4.91 -9.11
C ILE A 155 -27.22 6.32 -9.02
N GLY A 156 -26.42 7.40 -9.19
CA GLY A 156 -26.90 8.79 -9.06
C GLY A 156 -27.31 9.17 -7.63
N LYS A 157 -26.96 8.36 -6.64
CA LYS A 157 -27.14 8.65 -5.21
C LYS A 157 -25.96 9.46 -4.66
N CYS A 158 -25.55 10.50 -5.38
CA CYS A 158 -24.58 11.47 -4.87
C CYS A 158 -25.27 12.33 -3.79
N GLY A 159 -25.28 11.86 -2.56
CA GLY A 159 -25.91 12.67 -1.53
C GLY A 159 -26.02 12.08 -0.14
N LYS A 160 -24.98 11.52 0.43
CA LYS A 160 -24.82 11.48 1.90
C LYS A 160 -23.50 10.89 2.38
N TYR A 161 -22.48 10.73 1.53
CA TYR A 161 -21.14 10.62 2.09
C TYR A 161 -20.70 12.02 2.51
N ASN A 162 -20.71 12.27 3.80
CA ASN A 162 -20.18 13.49 4.36
C ASN A 162 -18.70 13.59 3.97
N SER A 163 -18.35 14.58 3.14
CA SER A 163 -16.97 14.90 2.73
C SER A 163 -16.03 15.26 3.89
N LYS A 164 -16.48 15.07 5.14
CA LYS A 164 -15.70 15.24 6.37
C LYS A 164 -14.72 14.09 6.63
N PHE A 165 -14.83 12.96 5.93
CA PHE A 165 -13.96 11.80 6.15
C PHE A 165 -12.52 11.99 5.69
N PHE A 166 -12.28 12.94 4.78
CA PHE A 166 -10.93 13.35 4.43
C PHE A 166 -10.87 14.86 4.60
N PRO A 167 -10.17 15.38 5.62
CA PRO A 167 -10.00 16.82 5.77
C PRO A 167 -9.34 17.35 4.51
N SER A 168 -10.10 18.16 3.75
CA SER A 168 -9.54 18.94 2.66
C SER A 168 -8.45 19.82 3.26
N PRO A 169 -7.21 19.83 2.75
CA PRO A 169 -6.15 20.65 3.28
C PRO A 169 -6.35 22.11 2.84
N HIS A 170 -7.39 22.77 3.35
CA HIS A 170 -7.48 24.22 3.35
C HIS A 170 -6.97 24.73 4.70
N HIS A 171 -5.67 24.65 4.95
CA HIS A 171 -5.04 25.59 5.83
C HIS A 171 -4.79 26.87 5.02
N PRO A 172 -5.35 28.02 5.43
CA PRO A 172 -4.92 29.29 4.86
C PRO A 172 -3.44 29.47 5.21
N ILE A 173 -2.60 29.53 4.19
CA ILE A 173 -1.22 29.94 4.34
C ILE A 173 -1.31 31.40 4.78
N THR A 174 -1.01 31.66 6.05
CA THR A 174 -0.83 33.00 6.56
C THR A 174 0.40 33.59 5.85
N PRO A 175 0.29 34.74 5.16
CA PRO A 175 1.45 35.32 4.52
C PRO A 175 2.48 35.72 5.58
N LEU A 176 3.73 35.28 5.41
CA LEU A 176 4.85 35.81 6.19
C LEU A 176 5.01 37.30 5.90
N PRO A 177 5.36 38.10 6.91
CA PRO A 177 5.52 39.55 6.74
C PRO A 177 6.66 39.84 5.77
N LEU A 178 6.37 40.71 4.79
CA LEU A 178 7.33 41.23 3.83
C LEU A 178 8.39 42.08 4.56
N ILE A 179 9.65 41.67 4.40
CA ILE A 179 10.81 42.53 4.78
C ILE A 179 11.00 43.55 3.66
N PRO A 180 11.08 44.84 3.91
CA PRO A 180 11.30 45.86 2.89
C PRO A 180 12.75 45.79 2.38
N THR A 181 12.94 45.65 1.06
CA THR A 181 14.22 45.90 0.39
C THR A 181 14.22 47.31 -0.23
N PRO A 182 15.40 47.98 -0.28
CA PRO A 182 15.49 49.38 -0.69
C PRO A 182 15.31 49.56 -2.20
N LEU A 183 14.82 50.73 -2.55
CA LEU A 183 14.52 51.33 -3.85
C LEU A 183 15.57 51.15 -4.94
N GLY A 184 15.10 50.80 -6.15
CA GLY A 184 15.89 50.96 -7.39
C GLY A 184 15.19 50.45 -8.64
N GLU A 185 14.73 51.38 -9.47
CA GLU A 185 14.46 51.36 -10.89
C GLU A 185 13.12 50.74 -11.41
N TRP A 186 12.35 51.67 -11.99
CA TRP A 186 11.12 51.43 -12.76
C TRP A 186 11.48 51.09 -14.24
N GLY A 187 11.10 49.85 -14.65
CA GLY A 187 10.97 49.45 -16.06
C GLY A 187 9.76 48.51 -16.19
N PRO A 188 9.01 48.52 -17.33
CA PRO A 188 7.84 47.68 -17.48
C PRO A 188 8.27 46.20 -17.56
N ARG A 189 8.08 45.47 -16.47
CA ARG A 189 8.29 44.01 -16.47
C ARG A 189 7.04 43.35 -17.04
N VAL A 190 7.26 42.65 -18.15
CA VAL A 190 6.34 41.61 -18.64
C VAL A 190 6.12 40.62 -17.52
N PRO A 191 4.86 40.23 -17.21
CA PRO A 191 4.60 39.21 -16.21
C PRO A 191 5.24 37.92 -16.71
N HIS A 192 6.26 37.44 -16.01
CA HIS A 192 6.67 36.05 -16.14
C HIS A 192 5.55 35.22 -15.57
N HIS A 193 4.75 34.58 -16.44
CA HIS A 193 3.98 33.42 -16.04
C HIS A 193 4.96 32.44 -15.38
N PRO A 194 4.59 31.84 -14.22
CA PRO A 194 5.35 30.71 -13.73
C PRO A 194 5.37 29.70 -14.86
N THR A 195 6.57 29.41 -15.38
CA THR A 195 6.79 28.35 -16.35
C THR A 195 6.15 27.10 -15.75
N SER A 196 5.12 26.60 -16.42
CA SER A 196 4.58 25.26 -16.16
C SER A 196 5.77 24.32 -15.98
N PRO A 197 5.78 23.42 -14.99
CA PRO A 197 6.82 22.41 -14.90
C PRO A 197 6.98 21.80 -16.28
N SER A 198 8.22 21.76 -16.79
CA SER A 198 8.54 21.11 -18.06
C SER A 198 7.81 19.77 -18.11
N PRO A 199 7.12 19.41 -19.21
CA PRO A 199 6.48 18.11 -19.30
C PRO A 199 7.56 17.08 -19.00
N HIS A 200 7.44 16.37 -17.87
CA HIS A 200 8.35 15.30 -17.53
C HIS A 200 8.34 14.34 -18.70
N HIS A 201 9.53 14.00 -19.23
CA HIS A 201 9.65 12.95 -20.22
C HIS A 201 9.21 11.66 -19.54
N PRO A 202 8.02 11.13 -19.89
CA PRO A 202 7.45 9.95 -19.23
C PRO A 202 8.27 8.69 -19.48
N GLU A 203 9.29 8.75 -20.30
CA GLU A 203 10.11 7.64 -20.76
C GLU A 203 11.48 7.54 -20.08
N GLU A 204 11.75 8.36 -19.05
CA GLU A 204 13.03 8.29 -18.36
C GLU A 204 13.15 6.99 -17.56
N MET A 205 13.95 6.08 -18.09
CA MET A 205 14.35 4.86 -17.38
C MET A 205 15.71 5.07 -16.70
N ILE A 206 15.83 4.52 -15.51
CA ILE A 206 17.08 4.53 -14.75
C ILE A 206 17.78 3.19 -14.94
N GLN A 207 19.06 3.24 -15.30
CA GLN A 207 19.91 2.07 -15.36
C GLN A 207 20.28 1.62 -13.94
N ILE A 208 20.01 0.36 -13.63
CA ILE A 208 20.42 -0.29 -12.38
C ILE A 208 21.57 -1.25 -12.75
N PRO A 209 22.79 -1.01 -12.24
CA PRO A 209 23.96 -1.80 -12.62
C PRO A 209 23.85 -3.24 -12.09
N ALA A 210 24.47 -4.16 -12.83
CA ALA A 210 24.63 -5.53 -12.40
C ALA A 210 25.32 -5.63 -11.04
N GLY A 211 25.04 -6.69 -10.30
CA GLY A 211 25.69 -6.99 -9.03
C GLY A 211 24.74 -7.53 -7.97
N GLU A 212 25.34 -7.99 -6.89
CA GLU A 212 24.62 -8.50 -5.74
C GLU A 212 23.99 -7.37 -4.91
N PHE A 213 22.86 -7.69 -4.30
CA PHE A 213 22.23 -6.85 -3.27
C PHE A 213 21.60 -7.74 -2.21
N GLU A 214 21.26 -7.16 -1.07
CA GLU A 214 20.54 -7.84 -0.01
C GLU A 214 19.05 -7.61 -0.17
N MET A 215 18.32 -8.69 -0.46
CA MET A 215 16.86 -8.74 -0.57
C MET A 215 16.25 -9.28 0.71
N GLY A 216 15.06 -8.84 1.05
CA GLY A 216 14.36 -9.26 2.26
C GLY A 216 14.78 -8.47 3.50
N ASN A 217 14.37 -8.96 4.69
CA ASN A 217 14.54 -8.18 5.91
C ASN A 217 14.49 -9.07 7.15
N ASP A 218 15.55 -9.02 7.98
CA ASP A 218 15.60 -9.74 9.27
C ASP A 218 15.41 -8.81 10.48
N SER A 219 15.04 -7.53 10.24
CA SER A 219 14.76 -6.61 11.35
C SER A 219 13.58 -7.08 12.20
N PRO A 220 13.45 -6.61 13.45
CA PRO A 220 12.32 -6.99 14.31
C PRO A 220 10.94 -6.64 13.75
N ASP A 221 10.84 -5.69 12.82
CA ASP A 221 9.58 -5.28 12.18
C ASP A 221 9.22 -6.12 10.96
N ALA A 222 10.14 -6.97 10.46
CA ALA A 222 9.88 -7.81 9.30
C ALA A 222 8.85 -8.90 9.59
N LEU A 223 7.92 -9.09 8.66
CA LEU A 223 6.98 -10.20 8.65
C LEU A 223 7.67 -11.48 8.19
N ASP A 224 7.00 -12.62 8.35
CA ASP A 224 7.55 -13.94 7.99
C ASP A 224 7.96 -14.03 6.51
N ASN A 225 7.15 -13.47 5.61
CA ASN A 225 7.36 -13.53 4.17
C ASN A 225 8.48 -12.60 3.65
N GLU A 226 8.98 -11.69 4.48
CA GLU A 226 10.14 -10.86 4.18
C GLU A 226 11.46 -11.55 4.55
N ARG A 227 11.40 -12.70 5.25
CA ARG A 227 12.52 -13.42 5.84
C ARG A 227 12.83 -14.73 5.09
N PRO A 228 14.09 -15.18 5.16
CA PRO A 228 15.28 -14.47 5.67
C PRO A 228 15.79 -13.43 4.66
N ALA A 229 16.52 -12.41 5.14
CA ALA A 229 17.32 -11.57 4.26
C ALA A 229 18.41 -12.44 3.58
N HIS A 230 18.62 -12.22 2.28
CA HIS A 230 19.54 -13.05 1.49
C HIS A 230 20.14 -12.26 0.33
N ARG A 231 21.26 -12.75 -0.21
CA ARG A 231 21.91 -12.15 -1.37
C ARG A 231 21.30 -12.62 -2.66
N VAL A 232 21.02 -11.66 -3.57
CA VAL A 232 20.53 -11.90 -4.91
C VAL A 232 21.43 -11.17 -5.90
N TYR A 233 21.86 -11.85 -6.96
CA TYR A 233 22.56 -11.23 -8.08
C TYR A 233 21.56 -10.89 -9.18
N LEU A 234 21.65 -9.70 -9.73
CA LEU A 234 20.88 -9.24 -10.90
C LEU A 234 21.85 -8.72 -11.95
N ASP A 235 21.57 -9.04 -13.22
CA ASP A 235 22.20 -8.38 -14.37
C ASP A 235 21.76 -6.93 -14.48
N THR A 236 22.44 -6.13 -15.32
CA THR A 236 22.02 -4.77 -15.63
C THR A 236 20.62 -4.75 -16.23
N TYR A 237 19.78 -3.85 -15.73
CA TYR A 237 18.43 -3.60 -16.24
C TYR A 237 18.09 -2.12 -16.15
N TYR A 238 17.01 -1.75 -16.81
CA TYR A 238 16.44 -0.42 -16.76
C TYR A 238 15.06 -0.48 -16.10
N ILE A 239 14.70 0.52 -15.30
CA ILE A 239 13.42 0.63 -14.62
C ILE A 239 12.90 2.07 -14.74
N ASP A 240 11.60 2.26 -14.90
CA ASP A 240 11.00 3.59 -14.99
C ASP A 240 11.26 4.39 -13.71
N ARG A 241 11.64 5.65 -13.87
CA ARG A 241 11.86 6.58 -12.75
C ARG A 241 10.60 6.80 -11.94
N PHE A 242 9.45 6.84 -12.59
CA PHE A 242 8.13 7.07 -12.01
C PHE A 242 7.21 5.87 -12.24
N PRO A 243 6.17 5.69 -11.41
CA PRO A 243 5.05 4.83 -11.77
C PRO A 243 4.40 5.30 -13.08
N VAL A 244 3.78 4.38 -13.83
CA VAL A 244 3.01 4.72 -15.04
C VAL A 244 1.88 5.68 -14.68
N THR A 245 1.81 6.80 -15.42
CA THR A 245 0.82 7.85 -15.13
C THR A 245 -0.50 7.63 -15.85
N CYS A 246 -1.57 8.28 -15.38
CA CYS A 246 -2.87 8.29 -16.06
C CYS A 246 -2.76 8.79 -17.50
N GLY A 247 -1.93 9.83 -17.77
CA GLY A 247 -1.73 10.33 -19.12
C GLY A 247 -1.11 9.30 -20.07
N GLN A 248 -0.10 8.56 -19.59
CA GLN A 248 0.51 7.46 -20.34
C GLN A 248 -0.48 6.33 -20.57
N TYR A 249 -1.25 5.97 -19.54
CA TYR A 249 -2.24 4.90 -19.62
C TYR A 249 -3.43 5.28 -20.54
N ARG A 250 -3.81 6.55 -20.56
CA ARG A 250 -4.81 7.10 -21.49
C ARG A 250 -4.40 6.87 -22.96
N ALA A 251 -3.11 7.04 -23.28
CA ALA A 251 -2.60 6.77 -24.62
C ALA A 251 -2.72 5.28 -25.00
N PHE A 252 -2.49 4.35 -24.06
CA PHE A 252 -2.73 2.92 -24.25
C PHE A 252 -4.21 2.62 -24.53
N MET A 253 -5.11 3.18 -23.73
CA MET A 253 -6.56 3.01 -23.94
C MET A 253 -6.98 3.57 -25.32
N ALA A 254 -6.53 4.77 -25.68
CA ALA A 254 -6.85 5.41 -26.95
C ALA A 254 -6.30 4.64 -28.16
N ALA A 255 -5.23 3.87 -27.99
CA ALA A 255 -4.66 3.00 -29.02
C ALA A 255 -5.39 1.63 -29.14
N GLY A 256 -6.52 1.45 -28.46
CA GLY A 256 -7.29 0.20 -28.45
C GLY A 256 -6.69 -0.86 -27.54
N GLY A 257 -6.07 -0.45 -26.44
CA GLY A 257 -5.39 -1.35 -25.50
C GLY A 257 -6.26 -2.48 -24.96
N TYR A 258 -7.55 -2.22 -24.74
CA TYR A 258 -8.53 -3.20 -24.26
C TYR A 258 -9.21 -4.01 -25.39
N GLU A 259 -8.94 -3.66 -26.65
CA GLU A 259 -9.61 -4.29 -27.81
C GLU A 259 -8.64 -5.19 -28.59
N ASN A 260 -7.33 -5.00 -28.42
CA ASN A 260 -6.31 -5.70 -29.19
C ASN A 260 -5.61 -6.80 -28.38
N PRO A 261 -5.90 -8.11 -28.70
CA PRO A 261 -5.35 -9.25 -27.96
C PRO A 261 -3.83 -9.39 -28.02
N GLN A 262 -3.16 -8.69 -28.97
CA GLN A 262 -1.70 -8.81 -29.13
C GLN A 262 -0.91 -8.30 -27.90
N TRP A 263 -1.51 -7.41 -27.11
CA TRP A 263 -0.85 -6.83 -25.90
C TRP A 263 -1.02 -7.72 -24.67
N TRP A 264 -2.00 -8.61 -24.67
CA TRP A 264 -2.36 -9.42 -23.52
C TRP A 264 -1.67 -10.79 -23.52
N SER A 265 -1.39 -11.34 -22.35
CA SER A 265 -1.15 -12.77 -22.21
C SER A 265 -2.45 -13.52 -22.52
N LYS A 266 -2.35 -14.81 -22.79
CA LYS A 266 -3.54 -15.64 -23.02
C LYS A 266 -4.48 -15.57 -21.83
N GLU A 267 -3.95 -15.74 -20.63
CA GLU A 267 -4.69 -15.69 -19.37
C GLU A 267 -5.30 -14.31 -19.13
N GLY A 268 -4.53 -13.24 -19.41
CA GLY A 268 -5.01 -11.86 -19.30
C GLY A 268 -6.14 -11.54 -20.28
N TRP A 269 -6.04 -12.06 -21.52
CA TRP A 269 -7.12 -11.88 -22.50
C TRP A 269 -8.39 -12.65 -22.12
N GLU A 270 -8.27 -13.89 -21.67
CA GLU A 270 -9.40 -14.69 -21.19
C GLU A 270 -10.08 -14.03 -19.99
N TRP A 271 -9.28 -13.50 -19.06
CA TRP A 271 -9.79 -12.70 -17.93
C TRP A 271 -10.55 -11.46 -18.41
N LEU A 272 -9.97 -10.68 -19.34
CA LEU A 272 -10.59 -9.47 -19.88
C LEU A 272 -11.95 -9.76 -20.52
N GLN A 273 -12.04 -10.84 -21.32
CA GLN A 273 -13.31 -11.25 -21.95
C GLN A 273 -14.39 -11.60 -20.91
N THR A 274 -13.99 -12.10 -19.76
CA THR A 274 -14.89 -12.43 -18.64
C THR A 274 -15.26 -11.19 -17.83
N ALA A 275 -14.28 -10.37 -17.49
CA ALA A 275 -14.44 -9.17 -16.67
C ALA A 275 -15.19 -8.05 -17.41
N LYS A 276 -15.08 -8.00 -18.75
CA LYS A 276 -15.74 -7.02 -19.65
C LYS A 276 -15.47 -5.55 -19.25
N ILE A 277 -14.25 -5.29 -18.80
CA ILE A 277 -13.81 -3.95 -18.44
C ILE A 277 -13.15 -3.26 -19.64
N THR A 278 -13.11 -1.92 -19.60
CA THR A 278 -12.53 -1.07 -20.65
C THR A 278 -11.59 0.00 -20.11
N GLN A 279 -11.43 0.04 -18.79
CA GLN A 279 -10.60 1.02 -18.10
C GLN A 279 -10.26 0.55 -16.67
N PRO A 280 -9.25 1.15 -16.01
CA PRO A 280 -8.93 0.91 -14.59
C PRO A 280 -10.12 1.23 -13.68
N LEU A 281 -10.23 0.53 -12.54
CA LEU A 281 -11.35 0.70 -11.61
C LEU A 281 -11.46 2.13 -11.05
N TYR A 282 -10.31 2.76 -10.72
CA TYR A 282 -10.28 4.13 -10.16
C TYR A 282 -9.90 5.16 -11.23
N TRP A 283 -10.39 4.98 -12.47
CA TRP A 283 -10.09 5.86 -13.58
C TRP A 283 -10.69 7.25 -13.43
N HIS A 284 -9.96 8.27 -13.90
CA HIS A 284 -10.40 9.66 -13.98
C HIS A 284 -10.31 10.18 -15.41
N GLU A 285 -11.44 10.66 -15.95
CA GLU A 285 -11.47 11.27 -17.29
C GLU A 285 -10.80 12.65 -17.34
N ASP A 286 -10.76 13.35 -16.20
CA ASP A 286 -10.19 14.69 -16.11
C ASP A 286 -8.67 14.65 -16.33
N LEU A 287 -8.18 15.43 -17.31
CA LEU A 287 -6.77 15.54 -17.68
C LEU A 287 -5.88 16.10 -16.55
N THR A 288 -6.46 16.73 -15.53
CA THR A 288 -5.71 17.17 -14.34
C THR A 288 -5.09 16.00 -13.58
N TRP A 289 -5.56 14.77 -13.83
CA TRP A 289 -5.02 13.54 -13.27
C TRP A 289 -3.88 12.92 -14.10
N ASP A 290 -3.56 13.47 -15.27
CA ASP A 290 -2.58 12.87 -16.19
C ASP A 290 -1.19 12.67 -15.58
N ASN A 291 -0.80 13.47 -14.59
CA ASN A 291 0.45 13.30 -13.85
C ASN A 291 0.34 12.43 -12.60
N HIS A 292 -0.85 11.93 -12.26
CA HIS A 292 -1.02 10.96 -11.17
C HIS A 292 -0.69 9.55 -11.64
N PRO A 293 -0.23 8.64 -10.76
CA PRO A 293 -0.08 7.25 -11.14
C PRO A 293 -1.45 6.65 -11.49
N VAL A 294 -1.51 5.81 -12.51
CA VAL A 294 -2.69 5.00 -12.77
C VAL A 294 -2.96 4.12 -11.55
N CYS A 295 -4.22 4.01 -11.14
CA CYS A 295 -4.63 3.30 -9.93
C CYS A 295 -5.84 2.42 -10.19
N GLY A 296 -5.91 1.25 -9.56
CA GLY A 296 -6.98 0.28 -9.76
C GLY A 296 -6.82 -0.51 -11.05
N VAL A 297 -5.60 -0.84 -11.42
CA VAL A 297 -5.28 -1.76 -12.51
C VAL A 297 -4.97 -3.15 -11.94
N SER A 298 -5.40 -4.19 -12.65
CA SER A 298 -5.00 -5.57 -12.40
C SER A 298 -3.55 -5.82 -12.88
N TYR A 299 -2.97 -6.94 -12.46
CA TYR A 299 -1.69 -7.39 -13.01
C TYR A 299 -1.75 -7.57 -14.54
N TYR A 300 -2.86 -8.12 -15.05
CA TYR A 300 -3.03 -8.34 -16.49
C TYR A 300 -3.05 -7.04 -17.30
N GLU A 301 -3.69 -5.99 -16.77
CA GLU A 301 -3.70 -4.66 -17.38
C GLU A 301 -2.31 -4.02 -17.36
N ALA A 302 -1.59 -4.16 -16.24
CA ALA A 302 -0.22 -3.68 -16.10
C ALA A 302 0.74 -4.40 -17.07
N GLU A 303 0.59 -5.73 -17.22
CA GLU A 303 1.36 -6.53 -18.18
C GLU A 303 1.05 -6.14 -19.63
N ALA A 304 -0.23 -5.95 -19.97
CA ALA A 304 -0.66 -5.54 -21.31
C ALA A 304 -0.10 -4.16 -21.69
N TYR A 305 -0.18 -3.19 -20.78
CA TYR A 305 0.45 -1.88 -20.98
C TYR A 305 1.96 -2.01 -21.20
N ALA A 306 2.65 -2.77 -20.35
CA ALA A 306 4.10 -2.94 -20.47
C ALA A 306 4.50 -3.51 -21.84
N ARG A 307 3.75 -4.50 -22.36
CA ARG A 307 3.97 -5.03 -23.71
C ARG A 307 3.68 -4.00 -24.80
N PHE A 308 2.63 -3.20 -24.64
CA PHE A 308 2.29 -2.14 -25.59
C PHE A 308 3.45 -1.14 -25.78
N VAL A 309 4.14 -0.77 -24.70
CA VAL A 309 5.29 0.15 -24.75
C VAL A 309 6.63 -0.55 -24.96
N GLY A 310 6.64 -1.86 -25.30
CA GLY A 310 7.87 -2.62 -25.54
C GLY A 310 8.73 -2.84 -24.30
N LYS A 311 8.09 -2.89 -23.13
CA LYS A 311 8.70 -3.12 -21.81
C LYS A 311 8.09 -4.35 -21.14
N ARG A 312 8.44 -4.60 -19.89
CA ARG A 312 7.88 -5.63 -19.01
C ARG A 312 7.67 -5.09 -17.60
N LEU A 313 6.96 -5.82 -16.76
CA LEU A 313 6.96 -5.54 -15.32
C LEU A 313 8.34 -5.90 -14.72
N PRO A 314 8.80 -5.18 -13.69
CA PRO A 314 9.97 -5.59 -12.92
C PRO A 314 9.68 -6.88 -12.15
N THR A 315 10.67 -7.72 -11.94
CA THR A 315 10.61 -8.73 -10.89
C THR A 315 10.63 -8.06 -9.52
N GLU A 316 10.16 -8.76 -8.49
CA GLU A 316 10.23 -8.26 -7.12
C GLU A 316 11.66 -7.88 -6.72
N ALA A 317 12.66 -8.70 -7.09
CA ALA A 317 14.06 -8.45 -6.79
C ALA A 317 14.59 -7.19 -7.49
N GLU A 318 14.24 -6.98 -8.77
CA GLU A 318 14.60 -5.75 -9.49
C GLU A 318 13.97 -4.51 -8.85
N TRP A 319 12.69 -4.60 -8.49
CA TRP A 319 11.99 -3.52 -7.83
C TRP A 319 12.64 -3.17 -6.48
N GLU A 320 12.91 -4.18 -5.63
CA GLU A 320 13.46 -3.97 -4.29
C GLU A 320 14.90 -3.43 -4.34
N LYS A 321 15.75 -3.93 -5.27
CA LYS A 321 17.09 -3.38 -5.50
C LYS A 321 17.02 -1.90 -5.87
N ALA A 322 16.19 -1.55 -6.84
CA ALA A 322 16.05 -0.18 -7.32
C ALA A 322 15.50 0.77 -6.25
N ALA A 323 14.62 0.28 -5.36
CA ALA A 323 13.98 1.06 -4.31
C ALA A 323 14.85 1.28 -3.08
N SER A 324 15.73 0.32 -2.71
CA SER A 324 16.34 0.33 -1.38
C SER A 324 17.87 0.15 -1.35
N TRP A 325 18.49 -0.38 -2.41
CA TRP A 325 19.90 -0.70 -2.38
C TRP A 325 20.80 0.51 -2.65
N ASP A 326 21.62 0.90 -1.69
CA ASP A 326 22.64 1.94 -1.89
C ASP A 326 23.99 1.31 -2.24
N ALA A 327 24.30 1.30 -3.55
CA ALA A 327 25.55 0.73 -4.05
C ALA A 327 26.82 1.44 -3.54
N ARG A 328 26.72 2.71 -3.09
CA ARG A 328 27.86 3.48 -2.57
C ARG A 328 28.27 3.00 -1.17
N THR A 329 27.28 2.59 -0.36
CA THR A 329 27.52 2.06 1.00
C THR A 329 27.49 0.55 1.04
N ASN A 330 27.05 -0.11 -0.05
CA ASN A 330 26.81 -1.55 -0.12
C ASN A 330 25.84 -2.05 0.97
N GLN A 331 24.78 -1.26 1.21
CA GLN A 331 23.79 -1.52 2.25
C GLN A 331 22.37 -1.29 1.74
N ARG A 332 21.43 -2.04 2.28
CA ARG A 332 20.00 -1.82 2.11
C ARG A 332 19.55 -0.71 3.06
N ARG A 333 18.75 0.22 2.56
CA ARG A 333 18.04 1.20 3.37
C ARG A 333 16.69 0.65 3.82
N ALA A 334 16.23 1.04 5.00
CA ALA A 334 14.90 0.67 5.48
C ALA A 334 13.79 1.25 4.59
N TYR A 335 13.93 2.51 4.22
CA TYR A 335 13.08 3.23 3.27
C TYR A 335 13.91 3.71 2.08
N ALA A 336 13.25 4.12 1.01
CA ALA A 336 13.93 4.63 -0.18
C ALA A 336 14.89 5.79 0.13
N TRP A 337 14.50 6.72 0.99
CA TRP A 337 15.28 7.91 1.39
C TRP A 337 16.33 7.64 2.50
N GLY A 338 16.28 6.50 3.18
CA GLY A 338 17.19 6.15 4.29
C GLY A 338 16.48 5.42 5.42
N ASP A 339 16.88 5.71 6.67
CA ASP A 339 16.34 5.03 7.86
C ASP A 339 15.38 5.91 8.68
N ALA A 340 15.17 7.16 8.25
CA ALA A 340 14.23 8.06 8.90
C ALA A 340 12.78 7.59 8.69
N GLN A 341 11.95 7.66 9.74
CA GLN A 341 10.53 7.30 9.66
C GLN A 341 9.80 8.09 8.56
N PRO A 342 8.80 7.50 7.90
CA PRO A 342 8.02 8.18 6.87
C PRO A 342 7.37 9.46 7.37
N THR A 343 7.51 10.53 6.61
CA THR A 343 6.84 11.82 6.83
C THR A 343 6.09 12.24 5.56
N PRO A 344 5.19 13.23 5.65
CA PRO A 344 4.49 13.74 4.47
C PRO A 344 5.39 14.38 3.41
N GLU A 345 6.62 14.71 3.72
CA GLU A 345 7.61 15.24 2.79
C GLU A 345 8.27 14.11 1.97
N HIS A 346 8.27 12.88 2.49
CA HIS A 346 8.89 11.73 1.84
C HIS A 346 7.96 11.02 0.86
N CYS A 347 6.68 10.85 1.20
CA CYS A 347 5.74 10.10 0.37
C CYS A 347 4.28 10.33 0.75
N ASN A 348 3.39 9.99 -0.16
CA ASN A 348 1.95 9.97 0.07
C ASN A 348 1.53 8.66 0.76
N HIS A 349 1.20 8.72 2.04
CA HIS A 349 0.85 7.57 2.87
C HIS A 349 -0.13 7.94 3.98
N ASP A 350 -0.60 6.96 4.74
CA ASP A 350 -1.39 7.16 5.97
C ASP A 350 -2.67 7.99 5.76
N GLN A 351 -3.25 7.90 4.55
CA GLN A 351 -4.50 8.56 4.13
C GLN A 351 -4.47 10.11 4.22
N LYS A 352 -3.30 10.72 4.33
CA LYS A 352 -3.19 12.18 4.53
C LYS A 352 -3.77 12.99 3.39
N MET A 353 -3.61 12.51 2.15
CA MET A 353 -4.19 13.12 0.96
C MET A 353 -5.55 12.52 0.56
N GLY A 354 -5.86 11.30 1.04
CA GLY A 354 -7.09 10.58 0.70
C GLY A 354 -7.24 10.20 -0.78
N LYS A 355 -6.18 10.33 -1.57
CA LYS A 355 -6.10 10.05 -3.00
C LYS A 355 -4.64 9.99 -3.44
N THR A 356 -4.38 9.56 -4.67
CA THR A 356 -3.05 9.67 -5.28
C THR A 356 -2.59 11.13 -5.42
N THR A 357 -1.30 11.34 -5.59
CA THR A 357 -0.66 12.63 -5.89
C THR A 357 0.16 12.52 -7.18
N PRO A 358 0.51 13.64 -7.84
CA PRO A 358 1.41 13.61 -8.99
C PRO A 358 2.72 12.88 -8.69
N VAL A 359 3.22 12.09 -9.64
CA VAL A 359 4.38 11.19 -9.47
C VAL A 359 5.71 11.86 -9.14
N ASN A 360 5.80 13.18 -9.20
CA ASN A 360 6.98 13.96 -8.85
C ASN A 360 6.81 14.81 -7.59
N ALA A 361 5.75 14.58 -6.81
CA ALA A 361 5.39 15.42 -5.68
C ALA A 361 6.39 15.33 -4.50
N TYR A 362 7.14 14.23 -4.39
CA TYR A 362 7.98 13.94 -3.22
C TYR A 362 9.47 13.76 -3.58
N PRO A 363 10.20 14.82 -3.92
CA PRO A 363 11.62 14.71 -4.27
C PRO A 363 12.51 14.25 -3.10
N ALA A 364 12.09 14.46 -1.85
CA ALA A 364 12.79 13.95 -0.67
C ALA A 364 12.63 12.43 -0.46
N GLY A 365 11.68 11.80 -1.16
CA GLY A 365 11.37 10.37 -1.08
C GLY A 365 12.10 9.50 -2.10
N GLN A 366 13.05 10.06 -2.85
CA GLN A 366 13.76 9.32 -3.91
C GLN A 366 14.58 8.15 -3.35
N SER A 367 14.63 7.08 -4.15
CA SER A 367 15.51 5.94 -3.88
C SER A 367 16.99 6.29 -4.11
N PRO A 368 17.95 5.44 -3.71
CA PRO A 368 19.37 5.65 -3.97
C PRO A 368 19.72 5.85 -5.44
N TYR A 369 18.92 5.30 -6.34
CA TYR A 369 19.04 5.43 -7.79
C TYR A 369 18.24 6.59 -8.39
N GLY A 370 17.46 7.31 -7.57
CA GLY A 370 16.66 8.46 -8.02
C GLY A 370 15.26 8.10 -8.53
N LEU A 371 14.72 6.92 -8.17
CA LEU A 371 13.34 6.58 -8.45
C LEU A 371 12.42 7.33 -7.48
N TYR A 372 11.27 7.80 -7.98
CA TYR A 372 10.21 8.43 -7.19
C TYR A 372 9.11 7.44 -6.85
N ASP A 373 8.35 7.74 -5.81
CA ASP A 373 7.15 7.01 -5.39
C ASP A 373 7.34 5.49 -5.25
N THR A 374 8.56 5.06 -4.92
CA THR A 374 8.80 3.65 -4.58
C THR A 374 8.17 3.27 -3.25
N LEU A 375 7.77 4.24 -2.44
CA LEU A 375 6.98 4.01 -1.22
C LEU A 375 5.78 4.98 -1.19
N GLY A 376 4.60 4.43 -0.92
CA GLY A 376 3.34 5.18 -0.91
C GLY A 376 2.76 5.41 -2.30
N ASN A 377 1.77 6.25 -2.40
CA ASN A 377 1.00 6.62 -3.57
C ASN A 377 0.16 5.47 -4.16
N VAL A 378 0.76 4.47 -4.77
CA VAL A 378 0.10 3.24 -5.24
C VAL A 378 0.98 2.02 -4.96
N TRP A 379 0.39 0.89 -4.62
CA TRP A 379 1.06 -0.40 -4.71
C TRP A 379 1.51 -0.65 -6.14
N GLU A 380 2.62 -1.34 -6.33
CA GLU A 380 3.15 -1.62 -7.67
C GLU A 380 3.22 -3.11 -7.94
N TRP A 381 2.53 -3.55 -9.00
CA TRP A 381 2.60 -4.92 -9.48
C TRP A 381 3.99 -5.30 -9.94
N THR A 382 4.44 -6.50 -9.56
CA THR A 382 5.69 -7.12 -10.04
C THR A 382 5.42 -8.40 -10.80
N ALA A 383 6.36 -8.83 -11.64
CA ALA A 383 6.27 -10.07 -12.41
C ALA A 383 6.52 -11.33 -11.57
N THR A 384 6.59 -11.23 -10.24
CA THR A 384 6.95 -12.33 -9.35
C THR A 384 5.72 -12.95 -8.70
N TRP A 385 5.58 -14.26 -8.80
CA TRP A 385 4.61 -15.00 -8.01
C TRP A 385 4.99 -14.99 -6.53
N PHE A 386 3.98 -14.83 -5.67
CA PHE A 386 4.21 -14.83 -4.24
C PHE A 386 4.60 -16.23 -3.75
N ASP A 387 5.81 -16.35 -3.20
CA ASP A 387 6.37 -17.59 -2.65
C ASP A 387 7.32 -17.25 -1.48
N GLY A 388 7.64 -18.25 -0.67
CA GLY A 388 8.59 -18.11 0.43
C GLY A 388 10.04 -18.01 -0.07
N TYR A 389 10.84 -17.16 0.55
CA TYR A 389 12.28 -17.18 0.30
C TYR A 389 12.91 -18.49 0.79
N LYS A 390 14.06 -18.85 0.23
CA LYS A 390 14.76 -20.06 0.67
C LYS A 390 15.08 -19.97 2.18
N GLY A 391 14.54 -20.90 2.96
CA GLY A 391 14.65 -20.89 4.42
C GLY A 391 13.47 -20.23 5.14
N PHE A 392 12.42 -19.87 4.43
CA PHE A 392 11.18 -19.33 5.00
C PHE A 392 10.66 -20.18 6.16
N GLN A 393 10.17 -19.53 7.19
CA GLN A 393 9.45 -20.12 8.33
C GLN A 393 8.24 -19.25 8.64
N TYR A 394 7.05 -19.85 8.65
CA TYR A 394 5.82 -19.09 8.94
C TYR A 394 5.81 -18.53 10.37
N TYR A 395 5.21 -17.35 10.53
CA TYR A 395 4.99 -16.70 11.81
C TYR A 395 3.84 -15.67 11.72
N PRO A 396 2.94 -15.59 12.70
CA PRO A 396 2.77 -16.48 13.86
C PRO A 396 2.04 -17.78 13.50
N TYR A 397 1.48 -17.88 12.30
CA TYR A 397 0.73 -19.07 11.86
C TYR A 397 0.79 -19.23 10.34
N ILE A 398 0.62 -20.47 9.89
CA ILE A 398 0.74 -20.87 8.48
C ILE A 398 -0.22 -20.08 7.55
N GLY A 399 -1.41 -19.75 8.04
CA GLY A 399 -2.47 -19.08 7.26
C GLY A 399 -2.20 -17.60 6.95
N TYR A 400 -1.11 -17.01 7.50
CA TYR A 400 -0.79 -15.62 7.18
C TYR A 400 -0.15 -15.49 5.80
N SER A 401 0.90 -16.23 5.49
CA SER A 401 1.63 -16.17 4.22
C SER A 401 1.63 -17.48 3.44
N GLN A 402 1.97 -18.60 4.06
CA GLN A 402 2.30 -19.84 3.37
C GLN A 402 1.15 -20.44 2.56
N VAL A 403 -0.10 -20.23 2.99
CA VAL A 403 -1.27 -20.74 2.24
C VAL A 403 -1.46 -20.05 0.88
N TYR A 404 -0.78 -18.94 0.65
CA TYR A 404 -0.81 -18.16 -0.60
C TYR A 404 0.40 -18.44 -1.51
N PHE A 405 1.29 -19.40 -1.14
CA PHE A 405 2.37 -19.89 -2.00
C PHE A 405 1.82 -20.91 -3.01
N ASP A 406 0.83 -20.50 -3.76
CA ASP A 406 -0.02 -21.33 -4.62
C ASP A 406 0.16 -21.04 -6.12
N ARG A 407 1.06 -20.10 -6.46
CA ARG A 407 1.27 -19.60 -7.82
C ARG A 407 0.01 -18.99 -8.45
N GLN A 408 -0.88 -18.47 -7.62
CA GLN A 408 -2.07 -17.74 -8.06
C GLN A 408 -2.04 -16.27 -7.58
N HIS A 409 -1.07 -15.89 -6.76
CA HIS A 409 -0.91 -14.55 -6.25
C HIS A 409 0.39 -13.93 -6.75
N CYS A 410 0.31 -12.70 -7.29
CA CYS A 410 1.47 -11.91 -7.68
C CYS A 410 1.84 -10.93 -6.56
N VAL A 411 3.15 -10.67 -6.43
CA VAL A 411 3.67 -9.73 -5.45
C VAL A 411 3.43 -8.29 -5.88
N LEU A 412 2.99 -7.48 -4.91
CA LEU A 412 2.96 -6.02 -5.00
C LEU A 412 3.92 -5.40 -3.98
N LYS A 413 4.53 -4.29 -4.34
CA LYS A 413 5.53 -3.59 -3.54
C LYS A 413 5.15 -2.12 -3.30
N GLY A 414 5.73 -1.51 -2.27
CA GLY A 414 5.79 -0.07 -2.09
C GLY A 414 4.72 0.55 -1.19
N GLY A 415 3.55 -0.03 -1.07
CA GLY A 415 2.45 0.61 -0.35
C GLY A 415 1.67 1.61 -1.19
N SER A 416 0.50 2.02 -0.71
CA SER A 416 -0.37 3.01 -1.34
C SER A 416 -0.49 4.29 -0.50
N TRP A 417 -1.26 5.26 -0.96
CA TRP A 417 -1.61 6.45 -0.18
C TRP A 417 -2.38 6.13 1.11
N ALA A 418 -2.97 4.95 1.21
CA ALA A 418 -3.69 4.49 2.40
C ALA A 418 -2.81 3.65 3.35
N THR A 419 -1.63 3.19 2.91
CA THR A 419 -0.74 2.35 3.71
C THR A 419 -0.20 3.13 4.90
N ARG A 420 -0.25 2.52 6.08
CA ARG A 420 0.27 3.11 7.31
C ARG A 420 1.77 2.90 7.46
N PRO A 421 2.46 3.76 8.24
CA PRO A 421 3.91 3.69 8.43
C PRO A 421 4.42 2.31 8.85
N TRP A 422 3.65 1.56 9.63
CA TRP A 422 4.02 0.21 10.11
C TRP A 422 4.17 -0.84 9.01
N ALA A 423 3.47 -0.67 7.87
CA ALA A 423 3.55 -1.54 6.71
C ALA A 423 4.29 -0.91 5.53
N LEU A 424 4.83 0.32 5.71
CA LEU A 424 5.48 1.08 4.65
C LEU A 424 6.99 0.90 4.72
N ARG A 425 7.55 -0.03 3.95
CA ARG A 425 8.99 -0.25 3.80
C ARG A 425 9.28 -0.99 2.50
N SER A 426 10.50 -0.88 1.98
CA SER A 426 10.87 -1.46 0.68
C SER A 426 10.83 -2.99 0.64
N SER A 427 11.06 -3.66 1.77
CA SER A 427 10.99 -5.12 1.88
C SER A 427 9.57 -5.67 2.03
N PHE A 428 8.58 -4.83 2.41
CA PHE A 428 7.21 -5.29 2.61
C PHE A 428 6.64 -5.90 1.34
N ARG A 429 5.94 -7.03 1.47
CA ARG A 429 5.32 -7.78 0.37
C ARG A 429 3.83 -7.84 0.58
N ASN A 430 3.08 -7.39 -0.41
CA ASN A 430 1.64 -7.60 -0.51
C ASN A 430 1.37 -8.56 -1.67
N TRP A 431 0.23 -9.22 -1.70
CA TRP A 431 -0.08 -10.21 -2.73
C TRP A 431 -1.57 -10.29 -3.00
N TYR A 432 -1.90 -10.39 -4.30
CA TYR A 432 -3.28 -10.54 -4.77
C TYR A 432 -3.32 -11.40 -6.03
N HIS A 433 -4.51 -11.95 -6.32
CA HIS A 433 -4.76 -12.61 -7.61
C HIS A 433 -4.58 -11.62 -8.78
N PRO A 434 -4.03 -12.08 -9.92
CA PRO A 434 -3.69 -11.20 -11.06
C PRO A 434 -4.87 -10.38 -11.62
N GLY A 435 -6.11 -10.86 -11.46
CA GLY A 435 -7.30 -10.15 -11.97
C GLY A 435 -7.89 -9.11 -11.03
N VAL A 436 -7.30 -8.87 -9.85
CA VAL A 436 -7.84 -7.94 -8.85
C VAL A 436 -7.52 -6.50 -9.23
N GLN A 437 -8.56 -5.67 -9.45
CA GLN A 437 -8.46 -4.22 -9.66
C GLN A 437 -8.77 -3.40 -8.41
N GLN A 438 -9.38 -4.01 -7.39
CA GLN A 438 -9.96 -3.35 -6.23
C GLN A 438 -8.92 -2.74 -5.28
N VAL A 439 -7.67 -3.18 -5.38
CA VAL A 439 -6.56 -2.64 -4.60
C VAL A 439 -6.07 -1.30 -5.16
N LEU A 440 -5.51 -0.46 -4.31
CA LEU A 440 -4.94 0.84 -4.71
C LEU A 440 -3.58 0.61 -5.40
N ALA A 441 -3.62 -0.12 -6.52
CA ALA A 441 -2.43 -0.56 -7.24
C ALA A 441 -2.30 0.08 -8.61
N GLY A 442 -1.08 0.49 -8.92
CA GLY A 442 -0.55 0.83 -10.22
C GLY A 442 0.67 -0.05 -10.52
N PHE A 443 1.64 0.46 -11.25
CA PHE A 443 2.87 -0.25 -11.61
C PHE A 443 3.89 0.70 -12.24
N ARG A 444 5.14 0.23 -12.35
CA ARG A 444 6.17 0.80 -13.23
C ARG A 444 6.72 -0.29 -14.13
N CYS A 445 7.36 0.08 -15.24
CA CYS A 445 7.93 -0.89 -16.16
C CYS A 445 9.44 -1.01 -15.98
N ALA A 446 9.96 -2.15 -16.44
CA ALA A 446 11.38 -2.46 -16.54
C ALA A 446 11.75 -2.93 -17.96
N LYS A 447 13.03 -2.93 -18.27
CA LYS A 447 13.59 -3.41 -19.54
C LYS A 447 14.94 -4.08 -19.28
N SER A 448 15.19 -5.21 -19.92
CA SER A 448 16.50 -5.88 -19.86
C SER A 448 17.49 -5.20 -20.82
N GLU A 449 18.77 -5.18 -20.49
CA GLU A 449 19.82 -4.54 -21.33
C GLU A 449 19.81 -5.08 -22.75
N ASN A 450 19.72 -6.41 -22.92
CA ASN A 450 19.73 -7.07 -24.23
C ASN A 450 18.49 -6.80 -25.11
N SER A 451 17.45 -6.15 -24.58
CA SER A 451 16.27 -5.75 -25.35
C SER A 451 16.40 -4.36 -25.98
N LEU A 452 17.50 -3.65 -25.73
CA LEU A 452 17.77 -2.35 -26.38
C LEU A 452 18.19 -2.48 -27.85
N ASP A 453 18.76 -3.64 -28.24
CA ASP A 453 19.30 -3.86 -29.58
C ASP A 453 18.26 -4.29 -30.64
N LEU A 454 17.00 -4.47 -30.26
CA LEU A 454 15.93 -4.93 -31.18
C LEU A 454 15.07 -3.79 -31.76
N CYS A 455 15.37 -2.55 -31.45
CA CYS A 455 14.62 -1.38 -31.92
C CYS A 455 15.47 -0.45 -32.82
N CYS A 456 16.21 -0.99 -33.78
CA CYS A 456 16.64 -0.26 -34.95
C CYS A 456 16.15 -0.94 -36.21
N PRO A 457 15.39 -0.24 -37.09
CA PRO A 457 14.86 -0.78 -38.32
C PRO A 457 15.96 -1.01 -39.37
#